data_b13749b55f3a4da050f3b5c25fd13830
#
_entry.id   b13749b55f3a4da050f3b5c25fd13830
#
_cell.length_a   1.000
_cell.length_b   1.000
_cell.length_c   1.000
_cell.angle_alpha   90.00
_cell.angle_beta   90.00
_cell.angle_gamma   90.00
#
_symmetry.space_group_name_H-M   'P 1'
#
loop_
_entity.id
_entity.type
_entity.pdbx_description
1 polymer ?
#
loop_
_entity_poly.entity_id
_entity_poly.type
_entity_poly.pdbx_seq_one_letter_code
_entity_poly.pdbx_strand_id
1 'polypeptide(L)'
;MRGIEIIKDGLKIHTGDDLGLIQEVKDIGNPTPQSYLVEVPGRNGLVNLTKGLTGNVTYSNRSLKFQYLTSGTYEEIEETIDLFNSLHGETFKVIDDDTPEYYYEGEATVTVARTGILVTITLEFNANPFRERLDLTNTTTTLTTADKILVVNNYGVVVQPTFIVDNTAKIVYKGNTYTLSAGTYEISDVELKTGYNSFIVSGSGNLTIQFREAKI
;
A
#
# COMPACT_ATOMS: atom_id res chain seq x y z
N MET A 1 -0.31 -2.73 -24.28
CA MET A 1 1.12 -2.34 -24.32
C MET A 1 1.59 -2.26 -22.87
N ARG A 2 2.85 -2.58 -22.54
CA ARG A 2 3.32 -2.45 -21.14
C ARG A 2 3.27 -1.01 -20.67
N GLY A 3 2.85 -0.78 -19.42
CA GLY A 3 2.72 0.54 -18.85
C GLY A 3 2.37 0.52 -17.37
N ILE A 4 1.74 1.59 -16.95
CA ILE A 4 1.11 1.71 -15.64
C ILE A 4 -0.32 2.25 -15.81
N GLU A 5 -1.23 1.84 -14.94
CA GLU A 5 -2.52 2.48 -14.78
C GLU A 5 -2.41 3.58 -13.73
N ILE A 6 -2.76 4.80 -14.09
CA ILE A 6 -2.83 5.97 -13.20
C ILE A 6 -4.27 6.09 -12.71
N ILE A 7 -4.46 6.19 -11.39
CA ILE A 7 -5.78 6.35 -10.77
C ILE A 7 -5.78 7.62 -9.93
N LYS A 8 -6.54 8.63 -10.37
CA LYS A 8 -6.72 9.89 -9.66
C LYS A 8 -8.18 10.34 -9.74
N ASP A 9 -8.81 10.68 -8.62
CA ASP A 9 -10.17 11.25 -8.53
C ASP A 9 -11.25 10.46 -9.30
N GLY A 10 -11.10 9.13 -9.35
CA GLY A 10 -12.00 8.23 -10.09
C GLY A 10 -11.66 8.07 -11.57
N LEU A 11 -10.73 8.85 -12.11
CA LEU A 11 -10.16 8.68 -13.44
C LEU A 11 -9.16 7.52 -13.43
N LYS A 12 -9.22 6.68 -14.46
CA LYS A 12 -8.26 5.60 -14.73
C LYS A 12 -7.73 5.77 -16.12
N ILE A 13 -6.40 5.85 -16.25
CA ILE A 13 -5.73 6.01 -17.54
C ILE A 13 -4.53 5.06 -17.58
N HIS A 14 -4.46 4.22 -18.61
CA HIS A 14 -3.34 3.35 -18.85
C HIS A 14 -2.35 3.98 -19.84
N THR A 15 -1.09 4.13 -19.42
CA THR A 15 -0.07 4.85 -20.23
C THR A 15 0.20 4.21 -21.58
N GLY A 16 0.16 2.87 -21.66
CA GLY A 16 0.38 2.15 -22.92
C GLY A 16 -0.87 2.00 -23.76
N ASP A 17 -2.00 1.59 -23.18
CA ASP A 17 -3.19 1.22 -23.94
C ASP A 17 -4.06 2.43 -24.30
N ASP A 18 -4.20 3.43 -23.40
CA ASP A 18 -5.02 4.61 -23.65
C ASP A 18 -4.23 5.74 -24.32
N LEU A 19 -2.95 5.93 -23.94
CA LEU A 19 -2.13 7.04 -24.41
C LEU A 19 -1.11 6.63 -25.49
N GLY A 20 -0.99 5.33 -25.79
CA GLY A 20 -0.06 4.83 -26.80
C GLY A 20 1.42 5.07 -26.48
N LEU A 21 1.77 5.31 -25.20
CA LEU A 21 3.12 5.62 -24.78
C LEU A 21 4.01 4.37 -24.78
N ILE A 22 5.25 4.53 -25.17
CA ILE A 22 6.27 3.48 -25.14
C ILE A 22 7.09 3.64 -23.87
N GLN A 23 6.98 2.67 -22.96
CA GLN A 23 7.77 2.67 -21.73
C GLN A 23 9.22 2.30 -22.03
N GLU A 24 10.16 3.24 -21.79
CA GLU A 24 11.60 3.02 -21.96
C GLU A 24 12.29 2.62 -20.66
N VAL A 25 11.91 3.27 -19.55
CA VAL A 25 12.51 3.04 -18.24
C VAL A 25 11.41 2.72 -17.23
N LYS A 26 11.66 1.69 -16.45
CA LYS A 26 10.92 1.34 -15.27
C LYS A 26 11.91 1.01 -14.16
N ASP A 27 11.94 1.83 -13.14
CA ASP A 27 12.73 1.59 -11.93
C ASP A 27 11.81 1.69 -10.71
N ILE A 28 11.73 0.59 -9.96
CA ILE A 28 10.95 0.49 -8.73
C ILE A 28 11.93 0.25 -7.60
N GLY A 29 12.34 1.35 -6.96
CA GLY A 29 13.25 1.30 -5.81
C GLY A 29 12.64 0.54 -4.63
N ASN A 30 13.49 -0.10 -3.83
CA ASN A 30 13.05 -0.67 -2.55
C ASN A 30 13.05 0.41 -1.46
N PRO A 31 12.07 0.37 -0.53
CA PRO A 31 12.07 1.28 0.60
C PRO A 31 13.25 0.97 1.54
N THR A 32 13.90 2.02 2.03
CA THR A 32 15.04 1.85 2.94
C THR A 32 14.57 1.65 4.37
N PRO A 33 15.01 0.58 5.08
CA PRO A 33 14.72 0.43 6.50
C PRO A 33 15.30 1.61 7.28
N GLN A 34 14.50 2.22 8.13
CA GLN A 34 14.93 3.27 9.04
C GLN A 34 15.56 2.63 10.27
N SER A 35 16.82 2.97 10.57
CA SER A 35 17.54 2.46 11.73
C SER A 35 17.72 3.57 12.76
N TYR A 36 17.27 3.31 13.99
CA TYR A 36 17.51 4.21 15.12
C TYR A 36 18.63 3.66 15.99
N LEU A 37 19.83 4.19 15.79
CA LEU A 37 21.04 3.74 16.48
C LEU A 37 21.44 4.78 17.53
N VAL A 38 21.65 4.35 18.78
CA VAL A 38 22.02 5.22 19.91
C VAL A 38 23.34 4.77 20.51
N GLU A 39 24.23 5.72 20.75
CA GLU A 39 25.45 5.50 21.52
C GLU A 39 25.12 5.51 23.01
N VAL A 40 25.59 4.48 23.74
CA VAL A 40 25.43 4.38 25.18
C VAL A 40 26.82 4.48 25.81
N PRO A 41 27.07 5.50 26.66
CA PRO A 41 28.36 5.65 27.34
C PRO A 41 28.78 4.39 28.09
N GLY A 42 30.02 3.95 27.91
CA GLY A 42 30.57 2.75 28.55
C GLY A 42 30.23 1.42 27.85
N ARG A 43 29.57 1.44 26.73
CA ARG A 43 29.24 0.26 25.91
C ARG A 43 29.98 0.31 24.56
N ASN A 44 30.55 -0.82 24.15
CA ASN A 44 31.10 -0.94 22.81
C ASN A 44 29.95 -1.13 21.76
N GLY A 45 29.97 -0.31 20.70
CA GLY A 45 29.01 -0.34 19.60
C GLY A 45 27.69 0.38 19.91
N LEU A 46 26.90 0.58 18.85
CA LEU A 46 25.60 1.26 18.92
C LEU A 46 24.49 0.30 19.34
N VAL A 47 23.54 0.80 20.09
CA VAL A 47 22.28 0.08 20.42
C VAL A 47 21.25 0.39 19.36
N ASN A 48 20.69 -0.62 18.72
CA ASN A 48 19.61 -0.46 17.77
C ASN A 48 18.25 -0.44 18.49
N LEU A 49 17.63 0.73 18.55
CA LEU A 49 16.33 0.94 19.18
C LEU A 49 15.16 0.91 18.17
N THR A 50 15.42 0.64 16.90
CA THR A 50 14.41 0.68 15.83
C THR A 50 13.15 -0.13 16.19
N LYS A 51 13.34 -1.36 16.66
CA LYS A 51 12.22 -2.22 17.10
C LYS A 51 11.77 -1.95 18.54
N GLY A 52 12.59 -1.28 19.33
CA GLY A 52 12.26 -0.99 20.73
C GLY A 52 11.17 0.05 20.91
N LEU A 53 11.02 0.97 19.95
CA LEU A 53 10.04 2.05 20.01
C LEU A 53 8.69 1.67 19.36
N THR A 54 8.72 0.91 18.26
CA THR A 54 7.53 0.61 17.45
C THR A 54 7.16 -0.87 17.41
N GLY A 55 8.04 -1.75 17.93
CA GLY A 55 7.88 -3.21 17.82
C GLY A 55 8.18 -3.77 16.42
N ASN A 56 8.21 -2.92 15.39
CA ASN A 56 8.36 -3.29 13.98
C ASN A 56 9.48 -2.47 13.32
N VAL A 57 9.95 -2.92 12.16
CA VAL A 57 10.85 -2.13 11.31
C VAL A 57 10.02 -1.09 10.57
N THR A 58 10.43 0.18 10.64
CA THR A 58 9.87 1.27 9.84
C THR A 58 10.70 1.48 8.58
N TYR A 59 10.08 2.03 7.55
CA TYR A 59 10.71 2.25 6.25
C TYR A 59 10.48 3.69 5.79
N SER A 60 11.44 4.23 5.03
CA SER A 60 11.26 5.49 4.29
C SER A 60 10.40 5.25 3.05
N ASN A 61 9.88 6.34 2.48
CA ASN A 61 9.26 6.31 1.18
C ASN A 61 10.20 5.70 0.13
N ARG A 62 9.63 5.17 -0.93
CA ARG A 62 10.35 4.60 -2.06
C ARG A 62 10.24 5.51 -3.29
N SER A 63 11.28 5.52 -4.10
CA SER A 63 11.26 6.17 -5.40
C SER A 63 10.82 5.19 -6.47
N LEU A 64 9.88 5.61 -7.31
CA LEU A 64 9.52 4.94 -8.56
C LEU A 64 9.87 5.89 -9.69
N LYS A 65 10.40 5.36 -10.79
CA LYS A 65 10.70 6.14 -11.99
C LYS A 65 10.18 5.42 -13.22
N PHE A 66 9.35 6.12 -13.97
CA PHE A 66 8.83 5.67 -15.25
C PHE A 66 9.20 6.71 -16.31
N GLN A 67 9.72 6.25 -17.42
CA GLN A 67 10.06 7.11 -18.54
C GLN A 67 9.38 6.59 -19.79
N TYR A 68 8.75 7.50 -20.51
CA TYR A 68 7.96 7.20 -21.70
C TYR A 68 8.44 8.02 -22.88
N LEU A 69 8.45 7.39 -24.05
CA LEU A 69 8.47 8.07 -25.32
C LEU A 69 7.04 8.21 -25.84
N THR A 70 6.72 9.41 -26.33
CA THR A 70 5.48 9.65 -27.04
C THR A 70 5.75 9.90 -28.52
N SER A 71 4.86 9.37 -29.36
CA SER A 71 4.85 9.58 -30.80
C SER A 71 3.40 9.81 -31.22
N GLY A 72 3.19 10.67 -32.21
CA GLY A 72 1.86 11.00 -32.69
C GLY A 72 1.84 12.35 -33.41
N THR A 73 0.66 12.88 -33.62
CA THR A 73 0.48 14.25 -34.10
C THR A 73 0.91 15.24 -33.03
N TYR A 74 1.17 16.46 -33.43
CA TYR A 74 1.54 17.54 -32.49
C TYR A 74 0.44 17.74 -31.41
N GLU A 75 -0.83 17.68 -31.80
CA GLU A 75 -1.98 17.87 -30.90
C GLU A 75 -2.06 16.73 -29.86
N GLU A 76 -1.96 15.46 -30.24
CA GLU A 76 -1.95 14.32 -29.34
C GLU A 76 -0.79 14.36 -28.33
N ILE A 77 0.38 14.82 -28.78
CA ILE A 77 1.55 14.98 -27.93
C ILE A 77 1.32 16.08 -26.88
N GLU A 78 0.77 17.25 -27.29
CA GLU A 78 0.49 18.35 -26.36
C GLU A 78 -0.59 17.96 -25.32
N GLU A 79 -1.67 17.29 -25.73
CA GLU A 79 -2.70 16.77 -24.82
C GLU A 79 -2.10 15.80 -23.79
N THR A 80 -1.19 14.93 -24.21
CA THR A 80 -0.49 14.00 -23.32
C THR A 80 0.42 14.76 -22.33
N ILE A 81 1.15 15.77 -22.80
CA ILE A 81 2.01 16.62 -21.94
C ILE A 81 1.15 17.35 -20.90
N ASP A 82 0.05 17.94 -21.32
CA ASP A 82 -0.85 18.67 -20.42
C ASP A 82 -1.46 17.76 -19.36
N LEU A 83 -1.85 16.53 -19.75
CA LEU A 83 -2.29 15.52 -18.81
C LEU A 83 -1.22 15.23 -17.76
N PHE A 84 0.02 14.91 -18.19
CA PHE A 84 1.09 14.63 -17.23
C PHE A 84 1.46 15.85 -16.39
N ASN A 85 1.49 17.06 -16.95
CA ASN A 85 1.71 18.26 -16.18
C ASN A 85 0.64 18.49 -15.10
N SER A 86 -0.60 18.09 -15.35
CA SER A 86 -1.68 18.15 -14.35
C SER A 86 -1.47 17.21 -13.18
N LEU A 87 -0.58 16.22 -13.31
CA LEU A 87 -0.22 15.27 -12.25
C LEU A 87 0.98 15.74 -11.42
N HIS A 88 1.68 16.79 -11.86
CA HIS A 88 2.88 17.29 -11.17
C HIS A 88 2.54 17.85 -9.78
N GLY A 89 3.19 17.35 -8.73
CA GLY A 89 2.94 17.71 -7.33
C GLY A 89 1.68 17.09 -6.73
N GLU A 90 0.98 16.25 -7.47
CA GLU A 90 -0.26 15.62 -7.02
C GLU A 90 -0.01 14.22 -6.43
N THR A 91 -0.87 13.84 -5.48
CA THR A 91 -0.86 12.49 -4.89
C THR A 91 -1.93 11.62 -5.56
N PHE A 92 -1.53 10.46 -6.07
CA PHE A 92 -2.43 9.51 -6.71
C PHE A 92 -1.90 8.09 -6.62
N LYS A 93 -2.63 7.14 -7.20
CA LYS A 93 -2.27 5.73 -7.23
C LYS A 93 -1.77 5.32 -8.60
N VAL A 94 -0.76 4.45 -8.61
CA VAL A 94 -0.28 3.80 -9.82
C VAL A 94 -0.28 2.29 -9.64
N ILE A 95 -0.78 1.58 -10.65
CA ILE A 95 -0.75 0.13 -10.75
C ILE A 95 0.23 -0.23 -11.86
N ASP A 96 1.19 -1.08 -11.54
CA ASP A 96 2.14 -1.59 -12.50
C ASP A 96 1.62 -2.88 -13.14
N ASP A 97 1.72 -3.00 -14.46
CA ASP A 97 1.29 -4.18 -15.21
C ASP A 97 1.92 -5.49 -14.75
N ASP A 98 3.15 -5.44 -14.20
CA ASP A 98 3.79 -6.64 -13.67
C ASP A 98 3.20 -7.09 -12.32
N THR A 99 2.45 -6.22 -11.63
CA THR A 99 1.80 -6.50 -10.36
C THR A 99 0.40 -5.89 -10.28
N PRO A 100 -0.54 -6.31 -11.13
CA PRO A 100 -1.84 -5.65 -11.32
C PRO A 100 -2.77 -5.76 -10.11
N GLU A 101 -2.45 -6.59 -9.13
CA GLU A 101 -3.21 -6.74 -7.88
C GLU A 101 -2.86 -5.68 -6.83
N TYR A 102 -1.80 -4.89 -7.05
CA TYR A 102 -1.26 -3.92 -6.10
C TYR A 102 -1.12 -2.55 -6.71
N TYR A 103 -1.26 -1.53 -5.88
CA TYR A 103 -0.99 -0.15 -6.27
C TYR A 103 0.10 0.46 -5.37
N TYR A 104 0.78 1.45 -5.89
CA TYR A 104 1.60 2.38 -5.13
C TYR A 104 0.86 3.71 -5.03
N GLU A 105 0.94 4.36 -3.89
CA GLU A 105 0.36 5.68 -3.67
C GLU A 105 1.45 6.65 -3.24
N GLY A 106 1.48 7.84 -3.84
CA GLY A 106 2.50 8.84 -3.55
C GLY A 106 2.33 10.10 -4.38
N GLU A 107 3.31 10.99 -4.24
CA GLU A 107 3.38 12.28 -4.93
C GLU A 107 4.27 12.17 -6.17
N ALA A 108 3.82 12.76 -7.28
CA ALA A 108 4.50 12.70 -8.55
C ALA A 108 5.28 13.97 -8.87
N THR A 109 6.47 13.78 -9.45
CA THR A 109 7.21 14.85 -10.16
C THR A 109 7.28 14.47 -11.63
N VAL A 110 6.80 15.37 -12.49
CA VAL A 110 6.80 15.18 -13.94
C VAL A 110 7.88 16.07 -14.57
N THR A 111 8.64 15.49 -15.49
CA THR A 111 9.61 16.21 -16.33
C THR A 111 9.37 15.85 -17.79
N VAL A 112 9.30 16.87 -18.65
CA VAL A 112 9.15 16.72 -20.09
C VAL A 112 10.40 17.22 -20.80
N ALA A 113 10.99 16.39 -21.64
CA ALA A 113 12.14 16.74 -22.48
C ALA A 113 11.81 16.52 -23.96
N ARG A 114 12.19 17.49 -24.81
CA ARG A 114 11.99 17.43 -26.26
C ARG A 114 13.34 17.33 -26.96
N THR A 115 13.49 16.38 -27.86
CA THR A 115 14.65 16.19 -28.70
C THR A 115 14.20 16.00 -30.15
N GLY A 116 14.14 17.08 -30.92
CA GLY A 116 13.56 17.05 -32.26
C GLY A 116 12.07 16.75 -32.22
N ILE A 117 11.67 15.67 -32.88
CA ILE A 117 10.28 15.18 -32.92
C ILE A 117 9.94 14.24 -31.76
N LEU A 118 10.93 13.79 -31.00
CA LEU A 118 10.74 12.89 -29.89
C LEU A 118 10.50 13.69 -28.59
N VAL A 119 9.49 13.27 -27.84
CA VAL A 119 9.19 13.78 -26.53
C VAL A 119 9.31 12.67 -25.52
N THR A 120 10.13 12.92 -24.50
CA THR A 120 10.30 12.02 -23.35
C THR A 120 9.58 12.59 -22.15
N ILE A 121 8.68 11.82 -21.59
CA ILE A 121 7.97 12.17 -20.34
C ILE A 121 8.53 11.28 -19.24
N THR A 122 9.07 11.90 -18.20
CA THR A 122 9.56 11.21 -17.00
C THR A 122 8.62 11.48 -15.84
N LEU A 123 8.11 10.42 -15.24
CA LEU A 123 7.32 10.42 -14.03
C LEU A 123 8.18 9.84 -12.90
N GLU A 124 8.59 10.69 -11.96
CA GLU A 124 9.23 10.28 -10.71
C GLU A 124 8.18 10.35 -9.60
N PHE A 125 8.12 9.29 -8.80
CA PHE A 125 7.05 9.11 -7.84
C PHE A 125 7.64 8.82 -6.46
N ASN A 126 7.37 9.68 -5.49
CA ASN A 126 7.74 9.49 -4.09
C ASN A 126 6.61 8.73 -3.39
N ALA A 127 6.64 7.43 -3.50
CA ALA A 127 5.57 6.56 -3.04
C ALA A 127 5.74 6.14 -1.57
N ASN A 128 4.61 5.79 -0.95
CA ASN A 128 4.58 5.08 0.32
C ASN A 128 5.49 3.84 0.27
N PRO A 129 6.08 3.41 1.40
CA PRO A 129 7.05 2.33 1.40
C PRO A 129 6.48 0.99 0.92
N PHE A 130 5.19 0.77 1.09
CA PHE A 130 4.53 -0.49 0.74
C PHE A 130 3.60 -0.29 -0.45
N ARG A 131 3.57 -1.30 -1.33
CA ARG A 131 2.48 -1.46 -2.29
C ARG A 131 1.30 -2.11 -1.58
N GLU A 132 0.12 -1.62 -1.80
CA GLU A 132 -1.11 -2.10 -1.18
C GLU A 132 -1.96 -2.89 -2.18
N ARG A 133 -2.60 -3.94 -1.70
CA ARG A 133 -3.51 -4.72 -2.52
C ARG A 133 -4.75 -3.89 -2.88
N LEU A 134 -5.23 -4.01 -4.12
CA LEU A 134 -6.43 -3.32 -4.58
C LEU A 134 -7.66 -3.75 -3.78
N ASP A 135 -7.82 -5.06 -3.61
CA ASP A 135 -8.93 -5.63 -2.89
C ASP A 135 -8.64 -5.75 -1.39
N LEU A 136 -9.66 -5.52 -0.58
CA LEU A 136 -9.61 -5.80 0.85
C LEU A 136 -9.70 -7.31 1.09
N THR A 137 -8.86 -7.80 1.97
CA THR A 137 -8.94 -9.19 2.46
C THR A 137 -9.95 -9.27 3.58
N ASN A 138 -10.94 -10.16 3.42
CA ASN A 138 -12.03 -10.35 4.37
C ASN A 138 -12.03 -11.78 4.90
N THR A 139 -12.11 -11.94 6.21
CA THR A 139 -12.36 -13.23 6.87
C THR A 139 -13.62 -13.12 7.70
N THR A 140 -14.71 -13.75 7.23
CA THR A 140 -16.02 -13.71 7.89
C THR A 140 -16.32 -15.02 8.58
N THR A 141 -16.92 -14.93 9.76
CA THR A 141 -17.34 -16.10 10.53
C THR A 141 -18.62 -15.82 11.31
N THR A 142 -19.53 -16.81 11.36
CA THR A 142 -20.72 -16.75 12.22
C THR A 142 -20.30 -17.07 13.65
N LEU A 143 -20.68 -16.22 14.59
CA LEU A 143 -20.40 -16.35 16.01
C LEU A 143 -21.47 -17.21 16.68
N THR A 144 -21.05 -17.92 17.72
CA THR A 144 -21.91 -18.65 18.66
C THR A 144 -21.47 -18.31 20.09
N THR A 145 -22.26 -18.65 21.08
CA THR A 145 -21.90 -18.44 22.50
C THR A 145 -20.67 -19.26 22.93
N ALA A 146 -20.33 -20.33 22.19
CA ALA A 146 -19.12 -21.11 22.44
C ALA A 146 -17.90 -20.44 21.80
N ASP A 147 -16.80 -20.42 22.56
CA ASP A 147 -15.51 -19.91 22.05
C ASP A 147 -15.00 -20.80 20.91
N LYS A 148 -14.56 -20.17 19.80
CA LYS A 148 -13.93 -20.86 18.67
C LYS A 148 -12.68 -20.12 18.22
N ILE A 149 -11.75 -20.84 17.61
CA ILE A 149 -10.54 -20.29 17.03
C ILE A 149 -10.85 -19.83 15.60
N LEU A 150 -10.54 -18.54 15.33
CA LEU A 150 -10.53 -17.97 14.00
C LEU A 150 -9.09 -17.65 13.62
N VAL A 151 -8.63 -18.17 12.49
CA VAL A 151 -7.29 -17.92 11.96
C VAL A 151 -7.39 -16.96 10.79
N VAL A 152 -6.64 -15.85 10.87
CA VAL A 152 -6.50 -14.87 9.79
C VAL A 152 -5.07 -14.91 9.29
N ASN A 153 -4.89 -15.07 8.00
CA ASN A 153 -3.56 -15.10 7.39
C ASN A 153 -3.24 -13.79 6.70
N ASN A 154 -2.12 -13.17 7.10
CA ASN A 154 -1.58 -11.97 6.46
C ASN A 154 -0.28 -12.33 5.74
N TYR A 155 -0.27 -12.28 4.41
CA TYR A 155 0.93 -12.57 3.60
C TYR A 155 1.85 -11.36 3.38
N GLY A 156 1.46 -10.20 3.92
CA GLY A 156 2.18 -8.95 3.79
C GLY A 156 2.92 -8.50 5.05
N VAL A 157 3.21 -7.23 5.11
CA VAL A 157 3.76 -6.57 6.31
C VAL A 157 2.69 -6.48 7.41
N VAL A 158 3.10 -6.04 8.59
CA VAL A 158 2.17 -5.83 9.71
C VAL A 158 1.13 -4.78 9.34
N VAL A 159 -0.15 -5.10 9.55
CA VAL A 159 -1.28 -4.22 9.26
C VAL A 159 -2.27 -4.23 10.42
N GLN A 160 -2.99 -3.14 10.61
CA GLN A 160 -4.09 -3.04 11.57
C GLN A 160 -5.39 -3.49 10.89
N PRO A 161 -6.14 -4.45 11.46
CA PRO A 161 -7.41 -4.89 10.91
C PRO A 161 -8.58 -4.03 11.38
N THR A 162 -9.62 -4.00 10.56
CA THR A 162 -10.96 -3.50 10.92
C THR A 162 -11.86 -4.67 11.26
N PHE A 163 -12.59 -4.56 12.37
CA PHE A 163 -13.57 -5.56 12.82
C PHE A 163 -14.98 -5.04 12.52
N ILE A 164 -15.75 -5.81 11.77
CA ILE A 164 -17.15 -5.51 11.46
C ILE A 164 -17.99 -6.55 12.17
N VAL A 165 -18.87 -6.11 13.07
CA VAL A 165 -19.69 -6.94 13.94
C VAL A 165 -21.17 -6.68 13.66
N ASP A 166 -21.94 -7.73 13.37
CA ASP A 166 -23.37 -7.58 13.08
C ASP A 166 -24.20 -7.40 14.37
N ASN A 167 -23.83 -8.08 15.48
CA ASN A 167 -24.56 -8.01 16.74
C ASN A 167 -23.62 -7.86 17.93
N THR A 168 -23.09 -8.97 18.48
CA THR A 168 -22.13 -8.91 19.60
C THR A 168 -20.97 -9.85 19.35
N ALA A 169 -19.75 -9.41 19.64
CA ALA A 169 -18.55 -10.21 19.55
C ALA A 169 -17.66 -10.06 20.77
N LYS A 170 -17.20 -11.19 21.29
CA LYS A 170 -16.07 -11.27 22.21
C LYS A 170 -14.88 -11.77 21.42
N ILE A 171 -13.79 -11.03 21.43
CA ILE A 171 -12.56 -11.32 20.70
C ILE A 171 -11.42 -11.39 21.71
N VAL A 172 -10.69 -12.50 21.75
CA VAL A 172 -9.46 -12.64 22.54
C VAL A 172 -8.28 -12.74 21.59
N TYR A 173 -7.33 -11.83 21.75
CA TYR A 173 -6.11 -11.78 20.95
C TYR A 173 -4.91 -11.47 21.85
N LYS A 174 -3.88 -12.34 21.82
CA LYS A 174 -2.65 -12.23 22.64
C LYS A 174 -2.91 -11.95 24.12
N GLY A 175 -3.96 -12.57 24.69
CA GLY A 175 -4.33 -12.45 26.09
C GLY A 175 -5.24 -11.25 26.42
N ASN A 176 -5.44 -10.33 25.52
CA ASN A 176 -6.39 -9.22 25.68
C ASN A 176 -7.78 -9.63 25.21
N THR A 177 -8.82 -9.19 25.93
CA THR A 177 -10.21 -9.46 25.59
C THR A 177 -10.92 -8.17 25.22
N TYR A 178 -11.60 -8.18 24.08
CA TYR A 178 -12.39 -7.08 23.55
C TYR A 178 -13.85 -7.55 23.43
N THR A 179 -14.78 -6.75 23.95
CA THR A 179 -16.22 -6.99 23.81
C THR A 179 -16.80 -5.87 22.97
N LEU A 180 -17.34 -6.23 21.81
CA LEU A 180 -17.84 -5.31 20.80
C LEU A 180 -19.34 -5.53 20.59
N SER A 181 -20.10 -4.45 20.45
CA SER A 181 -21.49 -4.46 19.97
C SER A 181 -21.52 -4.40 18.46
N ALA A 182 -22.70 -4.34 17.85
CA ALA A 182 -22.83 -4.12 16.41
C ALA A 182 -22.14 -2.82 15.99
N GLY A 183 -21.32 -2.89 14.94
CA GLY A 183 -20.56 -1.73 14.45
C GLY A 183 -19.25 -2.11 13.75
N THR A 184 -18.48 -1.08 13.41
CA THR A 184 -17.15 -1.19 12.79
C THR A 184 -16.09 -0.60 13.71
N TYR A 185 -15.01 -1.35 13.96
CA TYR A 185 -14.00 -1.01 14.97
C TYR A 185 -12.60 -1.20 14.44
N GLU A 186 -11.73 -0.26 14.76
CA GLU A 186 -10.28 -0.39 14.66
C GLU A 186 -9.71 -0.41 16.07
N ILE A 187 -8.98 -1.47 16.42
CA ILE A 187 -8.43 -1.65 17.77
C ILE A 187 -6.92 -1.45 17.66
N SER A 188 -6.43 -0.37 18.28
CA SER A 188 -5.01 0.04 18.17
C SER A 188 -4.01 -1.02 18.62
N ASP A 189 -4.40 -1.87 19.59
CA ASP A 189 -3.52 -2.91 20.13
C ASP A 189 -3.54 -4.20 19.32
N VAL A 190 -4.36 -4.27 18.25
CA VAL A 190 -4.49 -5.45 17.41
C VAL A 190 -3.79 -5.22 16.08
N GLU A 191 -2.68 -5.92 15.90
CA GLU A 191 -1.92 -5.93 14.66
C GLU A 191 -1.86 -7.35 14.10
N LEU A 192 -2.16 -7.51 12.82
CA LEU A 192 -1.94 -8.75 12.07
C LEU A 192 -0.48 -8.80 11.64
N LYS A 193 0.28 -9.68 12.25
CA LYS A 193 1.67 -9.94 11.83
C LYS A 193 1.69 -10.80 10.59
N THR A 194 2.80 -10.78 9.87
CA THR A 194 3.02 -11.69 8.74
C THR A 194 2.83 -13.14 9.17
N GLY A 195 2.04 -13.89 8.42
CA GLY A 195 1.66 -15.28 8.70
C GLY A 195 0.33 -15.43 9.42
N TYR A 196 0.20 -16.47 10.22
CA TYR A 196 -1.05 -16.85 10.90
C TYR A 196 -1.28 -16.02 12.16
N ASN A 197 -2.45 -15.40 12.25
CA ASN A 197 -2.94 -14.68 13.42
C ASN A 197 -4.17 -15.38 13.96
N SER A 198 -4.10 -15.88 15.20
CA SER A 198 -5.18 -16.65 15.83
C SER A 198 -5.96 -15.80 16.81
N PHE A 199 -7.26 -15.78 16.65
CA PHE A 199 -8.23 -15.13 17.54
C PHE A 199 -9.12 -16.20 18.18
N ILE A 200 -9.47 -16.03 19.44
CA ILE A 200 -10.59 -16.77 20.04
C ILE A 200 -11.80 -15.85 19.99
N VAL A 201 -12.87 -16.31 19.35
CA VAL A 201 -14.06 -15.49 19.11
C VAL A 201 -15.33 -16.20 19.55
N SER A 202 -16.26 -15.47 20.16
CA SER A 202 -17.60 -15.92 20.52
C SER A 202 -18.58 -14.75 20.48
N GLY A 203 -19.90 -15.02 20.52
CA GLY A 203 -20.91 -13.96 20.48
C GLY A 203 -22.15 -14.37 19.71
N SER A 204 -22.73 -13.44 18.94
CA SER A 204 -23.88 -13.66 18.09
C SER A 204 -23.81 -12.82 16.81
N GLY A 205 -24.41 -13.31 15.72
CA GLY A 205 -24.31 -12.69 14.40
C GLY A 205 -23.02 -13.08 13.69
N ASN A 206 -22.55 -12.23 12.77
CA ASN A 206 -21.30 -12.44 12.05
C ASN A 206 -20.23 -11.48 12.54
N LEU A 207 -18.99 -11.94 12.49
CA LEU A 207 -17.78 -11.15 12.63
C LEU A 207 -16.99 -11.21 11.33
N THR A 208 -16.68 -10.07 10.77
CA THR A 208 -15.76 -9.93 9.64
C THR A 208 -14.50 -9.21 10.09
N ILE A 209 -13.35 -9.81 9.88
CA ILE A 209 -12.04 -9.19 10.05
C ILE A 209 -11.57 -8.79 8.66
N GLN A 210 -11.42 -7.48 8.43
CA GLN A 210 -11.06 -6.89 7.16
C GLN A 210 -9.71 -6.18 7.28
N PHE A 211 -8.86 -6.30 6.28
CA PHE A 211 -7.61 -5.56 6.21
C PHE A 211 -7.13 -5.44 4.76
N ARG A 212 -6.23 -4.49 4.50
CA ARG A 212 -5.55 -4.37 3.22
C ARG A 212 -4.15 -4.97 3.33
N GLU A 213 -3.90 -6.00 2.54
CA GLU A 213 -2.56 -6.59 2.47
C GLU A 213 -1.59 -5.60 1.83
N ALA A 214 -0.42 -5.42 2.47
CA ALA A 214 0.62 -4.52 1.99
C ALA A 214 1.96 -5.26 1.92
N LYS A 215 2.76 -5.01 0.87
CA LYS A 215 4.04 -5.67 0.61
C LYS A 215 5.14 -4.66 0.29
N ILE A 216 6.39 -5.04 0.55
CA ILE A 216 7.58 -4.31 0.11
C ILE A 216 7.72 -4.41 -1.41
#